data_251c8fcf988f4ca28a80a1ec62b3c01a
#
_entry.id   251c8fcf988f4ca28a80a1ec62b3c01a
#
_cell.length_a   1.000
_cell.length_b   1.000
_cell.length_c   1.000
_cell.angle_alpha   90.00
_cell.angle_beta   90.00
_cell.angle_gamma   90.00
#
_symmetry.space_group_name_H-M   'P 1'
#
loop_
_entity.id
_entity.type
_entity.pdbx_description
1 polymer ?
#
loop_
_entity_poly.entity_id
_entity_poly.type
_entity_poly.pdbx_seq_one_letter_code
_entity_poly.pdbx_strand_id
1 'polypeptide(L)'
;RRPPRSTPLYSSAASDVYKRQVEGVHFDLAYTPLKHLGYKAMTVNISDICAMNGIPKQATVSIAISNRFSLEAIEELYLGIKLACEKYKVDLVGGDTTSSTSGMVISISILGEVKPNKITYRKGAKPNDLLVVTGDLGAAYFGLQILQREKEIFKDNPKVQPDLSGYDYALQRQLKPEAPLKYQKILNDLGIIPTSMIDISDGLSSEALHISKASNVGVCLHEEKIPVDHTVMNMASEFNLNPIAFALSGGEDYELLFSINQKDYEKLKKDPDFTIVGYVTDISEGNSFIANDGSSHKLIAQGWDSTKV
;
A
#
# COMPACT_ATOMS: atom_id res chain seq x y z
N ARG A 1 -6.39 29.57 -2.29
CA ARG A 1 -7.73 28.96 -2.46
C ARG A 1 -7.59 27.83 -3.46
N ARG A 2 -7.85 26.58 -3.07
CA ARG A 2 -7.88 25.42 -3.98
C ARG A 2 -9.13 25.54 -4.86
N PRO A 3 -9.06 25.28 -6.18
CA PRO A 3 -10.24 25.22 -7.00
C PRO A 3 -11.19 24.10 -6.56
N PRO A 4 -12.50 24.25 -6.69
CA PRO A 4 -13.45 23.21 -6.36
C PRO A 4 -13.25 22.01 -7.30
N ARG A 5 -13.25 20.79 -6.74
CA ARG A 5 -13.24 19.55 -7.53
C ARG A 5 -14.57 19.44 -8.27
N SER A 6 -14.55 19.65 -9.57
CA SER A 6 -15.70 19.37 -10.43
C SER A 6 -15.83 17.86 -10.62
N THR A 7 -16.92 17.30 -10.17
CA THR A 7 -17.29 15.90 -10.45
C THR A 7 -17.97 15.86 -11.83
N PRO A 8 -17.43 15.20 -12.85
CA PRO A 8 -18.10 15.05 -14.14
C PRO A 8 -19.30 14.11 -14.02
N LEU A 9 -20.41 14.51 -14.61
CA LEU A 9 -21.64 13.72 -14.78
C LEU A 9 -21.53 12.80 -16.00
N TYR A 10 -20.70 11.72 -15.92
CA TYR A 10 -20.62 10.73 -16.99
C TYR A 10 -20.88 9.31 -16.46
N SER A 11 -21.26 8.40 -17.37
CA SER A 11 -21.61 7.00 -17.09
C SER A 11 -20.44 6.12 -16.60
N SER A 12 -19.24 6.68 -16.53
CA SER A 12 -18.04 6.12 -15.87
C SER A 12 -17.47 7.19 -14.93
N ALA A 13 -17.18 6.82 -13.67
CA ALA A 13 -16.43 7.69 -12.79
C ALA A 13 -14.94 7.58 -13.16
N ALA A 14 -14.29 8.70 -13.48
CA ALA A 14 -12.84 8.77 -13.58
C ALA A 14 -12.29 9.06 -12.18
N SER A 15 -11.31 8.26 -11.76
CA SER A 15 -10.51 8.53 -10.55
C SER A 15 -9.15 9.03 -11.00
N ASP A 16 -8.76 10.20 -10.51
CA ASP A 16 -7.43 10.78 -10.69
C ASP A 16 -6.69 10.73 -9.35
N VAL A 17 -5.56 10.03 -9.35
CA VAL A 17 -4.69 9.88 -8.19
C VAL A 17 -3.29 10.31 -8.59
N TYR A 18 -2.61 11.01 -7.69
CA TYR A 18 -1.18 11.29 -7.84
C TYR A 18 -0.44 11.09 -6.52
N LYS A 19 0.70 10.44 -6.58
CA LYS A 19 1.66 10.34 -5.48
C LYS A 19 3.02 10.87 -5.91
N ARG A 20 3.76 11.40 -4.95
CA ARG A 20 5.15 11.85 -5.13
C ARG A 20 6.07 10.96 -4.32
N GLN A 21 7.15 10.54 -4.95
CA GLN A 21 8.25 9.84 -4.30
C GLN A 21 9.45 10.79 -4.26
N VAL A 22 9.99 11.05 -3.08
CA VAL A 22 11.10 11.98 -2.84
C VAL A 22 12.27 11.22 -2.26
N GLU A 23 13.44 11.38 -2.86
CA GLU A 23 14.68 10.78 -2.38
C GLU A 23 15.01 11.24 -0.96
N GLY A 24 15.46 10.30 -0.13
CA GLY A 24 15.75 10.53 1.29
C GLY A 24 14.52 10.54 2.20
N VAL A 25 13.29 10.53 1.62
CA VAL A 25 12.02 10.49 2.35
C VAL A 25 11.29 9.18 2.07
N HIS A 26 11.04 8.85 0.80
CA HIS A 26 10.26 7.69 0.39
C HIS A 26 11.12 6.55 -0.17
N PHE A 27 12.35 6.85 -0.55
CA PHE A 27 13.31 5.87 -1.03
C PHE A 27 14.75 6.35 -0.80
N ASP A 28 15.66 5.38 -0.73
CA ASP A 28 17.08 5.62 -0.58
C ASP A 28 17.83 4.86 -1.67
N LEU A 29 18.57 5.59 -2.50
CA LEU A 29 19.33 5.03 -3.63
C LEU A 29 20.55 4.18 -3.19
N ALA A 30 20.89 4.18 -1.89
CA ALA A 30 21.93 3.30 -1.38
C ALA A 30 21.54 1.80 -1.49
N TYR A 31 20.23 1.51 -1.46
CA TYR A 31 19.72 0.14 -1.54
C TYR A 31 18.52 -0.04 -2.47
N THR A 32 18.04 1.03 -3.11
CA THR A 32 16.89 0.95 -4.04
C THR A 32 17.39 1.03 -5.49
N PRO A 33 17.42 -0.07 -6.24
CA PRO A 33 17.75 -0.04 -7.68
C PRO A 33 16.74 0.81 -8.46
N LEU A 34 17.21 1.62 -9.39
CA LEU A 34 16.37 2.55 -10.15
C LEU A 34 15.22 1.86 -10.92
N LYS A 35 15.48 0.67 -11.44
CA LYS A 35 14.45 -0.14 -12.09
C LYS A 35 13.34 -0.55 -11.12
N HIS A 36 13.67 -0.96 -9.90
CA HIS A 36 12.68 -1.27 -8.86
C HIS A 36 11.95 -0.01 -8.40
N LEU A 37 12.67 1.10 -8.25
CA LEU A 37 12.07 2.39 -7.91
C LEU A 37 11.02 2.82 -8.93
N GLY A 38 11.33 2.74 -10.23
CA GLY A 38 10.38 3.06 -11.29
C GLY A 38 9.15 2.16 -11.27
N TYR A 39 9.35 0.86 -11.07
CA TYR A 39 8.24 -0.09 -10.93
C TYR A 39 7.37 0.23 -9.71
N LYS A 40 7.97 0.42 -8.54
CA LYS A 40 7.27 0.76 -7.29
C LYS A 40 6.51 2.07 -7.42
N ALA A 41 7.12 3.12 -8.01
CA ALA A 41 6.48 4.42 -8.20
C ALA A 41 5.17 4.32 -9.01
N MET A 42 5.11 3.43 -10.02
CA MET A 42 3.87 3.12 -10.74
C MET A 42 2.89 2.34 -9.88
N THR A 43 3.37 1.28 -9.23
CA THR A 43 2.54 0.34 -8.46
C THR A 43 1.78 1.03 -7.33
N VAL A 44 2.42 1.95 -6.59
CA VAL A 44 1.79 2.66 -5.47
C VAL A 44 0.62 3.56 -5.91
N ASN A 45 0.68 4.10 -7.14
CA ASN A 45 -0.42 4.87 -7.72
C ASN A 45 -1.53 3.96 -8.26
N ILE A 46 -1.16 2.81 -8.83
CA ILE A 46 -2.13 1.78 -9.27
C ILE A 46 -2.92 1.25 -8.08
N SER A 47 -2.26 1.06 -6.93
CA SER A 47 -2.89 0.63 -5.67
C SER A 47 -4.05 1.54 -5.26
N ASP A 48 -3.88 2.86 -5.32
CA ASP A 48 -4.96 3.83 -5.01
C ASP A 48 -6.17 3.66 -5.95
N ILE A 49 -5.94 3.41 -7.25
CA ILE A 49 -7.03 3.13 -8.20
C ILE A 49 -7.75 1.83 -7.83
N CYS A 50 -6.97 0.79 -7.44
CA CYS A 50 -7.53 -0.47 -6.98
C CYS A 50 -8.39 -0.28 -5.72
N ALA A 51 -7.95 0.56 -4.77
CA ALA A 51 -8.69 0.90 -3.55
C ALA A 51 -10.04 1.59 -3.80
N MET A 52 -10.26 2.10 -5.01
CA MET A 52 -11.56 2.64 -5.44
C MET A 52 -12.38 1.63 -6.28
N ASN A 53 -11.94 0.38 -6.37
CA ASN A 53 -12.49 -0.65 -7.25
C ASN A 53 -12.39 -0.25 -8.74
N GLY A 54 -11.41 0.60 -9.08
CA GLY A 54 -11.15 1.12 -10.42
C GLY A 54 -10.13 0.27 -11.18
N ILE A 55 -10.17 0.34 -12.50
CA ILE A 55 -9.19 -0.27 -13.39
C ILE A 55 -8.27 0.84 -13.90
N PRO A 56 -6.95 0.80 -13.63
CA PRO A 56 -6.02 1.81 -14.12
C PRO A 56 -5.96 1.79 -15.66
N LYS A 57 -5.81 2.95 -16.30
CA LYS A 57 -5.81 3.08 -17.77
C LYS A 57 -4.63 3.86 -18.31
N GLN A 58 -4.41 5.05 -17.78
CA GLN A 58 -3.42 5.98 -18.31
C GLN A 58 -2.61 6.60 -17.20
N ALA A 59 -1.34 6.89 -17.48
CA ALA A 59 -0.46 7.55 -16.53
C ALA A 59 0.35 8.65 -17.20
N THR A 60 0.70 9.67 -16.42
CA THR A 60 1.74 10.64 -16.74
C THR A 60 2.82 10.61 -15.67
N VAL A 61 4.08 10.79 -16.07
CA VAL A 61 5.23 10.73 -15.18
C VAL A 61 6.02 12.03 -15.28
N SER A 62 6.14 12.74 -14.16
CA SER A 62 7.00 13.92 -14.06
C SER A 62 8.16 13.60 -13.11
N ILE A 63 9.39 13.87 -13.56
CA ILE A 63 10.61 13.68 -12.76
C ILE A 63 11.37 14.98 -12.60
N ALA A 64 11.91 15.18 -11.41
CA ALA A 64 12.92 16.21 -11.15
C ALA A 64 14.22 15.50 -10.75
N ILE A 65 15.31 15.79 -11.49
CA ILE A 65 16.59 15.10 -11.35
C ILE A 65 17.74 16.11 -11.25
N SER A 66 18.77 15.74 -10.47
CA SER A 66 20.01 16.50 -10.40
C SER A 66 21.02 16.01 -11.45
N ASN A 67 22.04 16.79 -11.70
CA ASN A 67 23.12 16.51 -12.67
C ASN A 67 24.00 15.28 -12.35
N ARG A 68 23.78 14.64 -11.20
CA ARG A 68 24.48 13.39 -10.82
C ARG A 68 23.92 12.14 -11.51
N PHE A 69 22.75 12.23 -12.14
CA PHE A 69 22.14 11.12 -12.86
C PHE A 69 22.54 11.13 -14.32
N SER A 70 23.11 10.03 -14.80
CA SER A 70 23.40 9.82 -16.22
C SER A 70 22.12 9.47 -17.00
N LEU A 71 22.20 9.49 -18.32
CA LEU A 71 21.09 9.08 -19.18
C LEU A 71 20.70 7.63 -18.93
N GLU A 72 21.66 6.75 -18.79
CA GLU A 72 21.47 5.32 -18.51
C GLU A 72 20.70 5.10 -17.19
N ALA A 73 21.01 5.92 -16.18
CA ALA A 73 20.29 5.87 -14.90
C ALA A 73 18.79 6.22 -15.06
N ILE A 74 18.49 7.19 -15.91
CA ILE A 74 17.11 7.55 -16.21
C ILE A 74 16.42 6.49 -17.06
N GLU A 75 17.13 5.88 -18.02
CA GLU A 75 16.62 4.75 -18.80
C GLU A 75 16.26 3.56 -17.92
N GLU A 76 17.10 3.24 -16.91
CA GLU A 76 16.83 2.19 -15.92
C GLU A 76 15.54 2.48 -15.11
N LEU A 77 15.35 3.72 -14.66
CA LEU A 77 14.13 4.14 -13.96
C LEU A 77 12.89 3.93 -14.86
N TYR A 78 12.95 4.42 -16.11
CA TYR A 78 11.84 4.28 -17.06
C TYR A 78 11.62 2.84 -17.49
N LEU A 79 12.65 1.99 -17.51
CA LEU A 79 12.48 0.56 -17.73
C LEU A 79 11.57 -0.07 -16.65
N GLY A 80 11.77 0.31 -15.37
CA GLY A 80 10.89 -0.11 -14.28
C GLY A 80 9.46 0.37 -14.43
N ILE A 81 9.28 1.65 -14.77
CA ILE A 81 7.96 2.26 -15.05
C ILE A 81 7.26 1.48 -16.17
N LYS A 82 7.96 1.24 -17.29
CA LYS A 82 7.43 0.53 -18.45
C LYS A 82 7.00 -0.90 -18.09
N LEU A 83 7.80 -1.63 -17.31
CA LEU A 83 7.44 -2.98 -16.87
C LEU A 83 6.15 -3.01 -16.05
N ALA A 84 5.94 -2.02 -15.16
CA ALA A 84 4.68 -1.90 -14.43
C ALA A 84 3.53 -1.55 -15.38
N CYS A 85 3.72 -0.61 -16.31
CA CYS A 85 2.73 -0.26 -17.34
C CYS A 85 2.29 -1.48 -18.16
N GLU A 86 3.23 -2.28 -18.62
CA GLU A 86 2.96 -3.50 -19.39
C GLU A 86 2.17 -4.53 -18.57
N LYS A 87 2.61 -4.77 -17.31
CA LYS A 87 1.96 -5.73 -16.42
C LYS A 87 0.52 -5.35 -16.11
N TYR A 88 0.28 -4.09 -15.78
CA TYR A 88 -1.04 -3.60 -15.36
C TYR A 88 -1.87 -3.01 -16.51
N LYS A 89 -1.35 -3.04 -17.75
CA LYS A 89 -2.02 -2.53 -18.96
C LYS A 89 -2.40 -1.05 -18.82
N VAL A 90 -1.44 -0.26 -18.38
CA VAL A 90 -1.56 1.20 -18.24
C VAL A 90 -0.78 1.85 -19.38
N ASP A 91 -1.41 2.77 -20.10
CA ASP A 91 -0.74 3.54 -21.16
C ASP A 91 0.01 4.71 -20.54
N LEU A 92 1.32 4.79 -20.76
CA LEU A 92 2.12 5.98 -20.43
C LEU A 92 1.90 7.01 -21.53
N VAL A 93 1.09 8.05 -21.25
CA VAL A 93 0.61 9.00 -22.25
C VAL A 93 1.37 10.32 -22.25
N GLY A 94 2.26 10.55 -21.30
CA GLY A 94 3.05 11.79 -21.25
C GLY A 94 3.81 11.94 -19.95
N GLY A 95 4.42 13.12 -19.80
CA GLY A 95 5.19 13.45 -18.62
C GLY A 95 6.00 14.72 -18.81
N ASP A 96 6.86 14.99 -17.83
CA ASP A 96 7.76 16.13 -17.84
C ASP A 96 9.08 15.78 -17.14
N THR A 97 10.16 16.45 -17.57
CA THR A 97 11.47 16.31 -16.92
C THR A 97 12.03 17.69 -16.60
N THR A 98 12.34 17.91 -15.34
CA THR A 98 12.92 19.17 -14.88
C THR A 98 14.16 18.94 -14.03
N SER A 99 14.88 20.00 -13.72
CA SER A 99 16.07 19.95 -12.87
C SER A 99 15.71 19.98 -11.39
N SER A 100 16.49 19.27 -10.58
CA SER A 100 16.49 19.36 -9.12
C SER A 100 17.87 19.79 -8.63
N THR A 101 17.92 20.60 -7.58
CA THR A 101 19.17 21.04 -6.96
C THR A 101 19.70 20.07 -5.92
N SER A 102 18.88 19.09 -5.50
CA SER A 102 19.21 18.17 -4.40
C SER A 102 19.06 16.71 -4.81
N GLY A 103 17.90 16.17 -4.72
CA GLY A 103 17.63 14.74 -4.94
C GLY A 103 16.74 14.48 -6.15
N MET A 104 16.31 13.25 -6.29
CA MET A 104 15.32 12.83 -7.27
C MET A 104 13.91 12.97 -6.70
N VAL A 105 12.99 13.49 -7.51
CA VAL A 105 11.55 13.50 -7.22
C VAL A 105 10.83 12.85 -8.39
N ILE A 106 9.95 11.90 -8.11
CA ILE A 106 9.10 11.24 -9.08
C ILE A 106 7.65 11.55 -8.73
N SER A 107 6.91 12.13 -9.65
CA SER A 107 5.47 12.40 -9.49
C SER A 107 4.72 11.69 -10.59
N ILE A 108 3.81 10.80 -10.23
CA ILE A 108 3.00 10.03 -11.16
C ILE A 108 1.54 10.37 -10.92
N SER A 109 0.82 10.70 -12.00
CA SER A 109 -0.64 10.81 -12.01
C SER A 109 -1.22 9.65 -12.81
N ILE A 110 -2.23 8.98 -12.25
CA ILE A 110 -2.91 7.85 -12.89
C ILE A 110 -4.39 8.15 -13.04
N LEU A 111 -4.94 7.83 -14.20
CA LEU A 111 -6.36 7.81 -14.48
C LEU A 111 -6.86 6.38 -14.52
N GLY A 112 -7.96 6.10 -13.80
CA GLY A 112 -8.65 4.82 -13.80
C GLY A 112 -10.13 4.96 -14.12
N GLU A 113 -10.73 3.86 -14.53
CA GLU A 113 -12.15 3.76 -14.83
C GLU A 113 -12.85 2.79 -13.88
N VAL A 114 -14.05 3.15 -13.44
CA VAL A 114 -14.92 2.28 -12.66
C VAL A 114 -16.37 2.51 -13.06
N LYS A 115 -17.19 1.45 -13.08
CA LYS A 115 -18.64 1.59 -13.28
C LYS A 115 -19.24 2.34 -12.09
N PRO A 116 -20.15 3.31 -12.30
CA PRO A 116 -20.73 4.14 -11.22
C PRO A 116 -21.31 3.35 -10.06
N ASN A 117 -21.94 2.21 -10.35
CA ASN A 117 -22.52 1.32 -9.35
C ASN A 117 -21.54 0.35 -8.68
N LYS A 118 -20.25 0.38 -9.05
CA LYS A 118 -19.19 -0.45 -8.50
C LYS A 118 -18.09 0.35 -7.80
N ILE A 119 -18.15 1.68 -7.87
CA ILE A 119 -17.18 2.52 -7.18
C ILE A 119 -17.26 2.28 -5.67
N THR A 120 -16.13 2.06 -5.05
CA THR A 120 -16.00 1.92 -3.61
C THR A 120 -15.23 3.12 -3.06
N TYR A 121 -15.68 3.64 -1.94
CA TYR A 121 -15.05 4.76 -1.27
C TYR A 121 -14.45 4.31 0.06
N ARG A 122 -13.59 5.11 0.63
CA ARG A 122 -13.10 4.95 2.00
C ARG A 122 -14.22 5.02 3.03
N LYS A 123 -15.30 5.75 2.75
CA LYS A 123 -16.51 5.86 3.57
C LYS A 123 -17.57 4.85 3.13
N GLY A 124 -18.41 4.41 4.05
CA GLY A 124 -19.59 3.57 3.76
C GLY A 124 -19.66 2.29 4.58
N ALA A 125 -18.64 2.02 5.40
CA ALA A 125 -18.69 0.94 6.40
C ALA A 125 -19.84 1.14 7.38
N LYS A 126 -20.47 0.05 7.82
CA LYS A 126 -21.61 0.06 8.74
C LYS A 126 -21.34 -0.86 9.91
N PRO A 127 -21.91 -0.59 11.09
CA PRO A 127 -21.83 -1.54 12.21
C PRO A 127 -22.22 -2.95 11.78
N ASN A 128 -21.47 -3.95 12.26
CA ASN A 128 -21.54 -5.37 11.91
C ASN A 128 -20.99 -5.75 10.52
N ASP A 129 -20.46 -4.83 9.73
CA ASP A 129 -19.67 -5.21 8.56
C ASP A 129 -18.38 -5.90 9.01
N LEU A 130 -17.90 -6.88 8.24
CA LEU A 130 -16.64 -7.55 8.47
C LEU A 130 -15.50 -6.75 7.82
N LEU A 131 -14.38 -6.60 8.53
CA LEU A 131 -13.15 -6.04 8.00
C LEU A 131 -12.27 -7.15 7.42
N VAL A 132 -11.90 -6.99 6.18
CA VAL A 132 -11.15 -7.98 5.39
C VAL A 132 -9.90 -7.35 4.84
N VAL A 133 -8.78 -8.07 4.90
CA VAL A 133 -7.53 -7.72 4.19
C VAL A 133 -7.23 -8.73 3.10
N THR A 134 -6.52 -8.28 2.07
CA THR A 134 -5.95 -9.16 1.05
C THR A 134 -4.52 -9.53 1.39
N GLY A 135 -4.05 -10.70 0.92
CA GLY A 135 -2.67 -11.14 1.06
C GLY A 135 -2.18 -11.20 2.51
N ASP A 136 -0.94 -10.82 2.72
CA ASP A 136 -0.28 -10.72 4.02
C ASP A 136 0.33 -9.33 4.25
N LEU A 137 0.61 -9.00 5.50
CA LEU A 137 1.01 -7.68 5.94
C LEU A 137 2.35 -7.70 6.69
N GLY A 138 3.04 -6.55 6.67
CA GLY A 138 4.26 -6.31 7.44
C GLY A 138 5.55 -6.77 6.75
N ALA A 139 5.47 -7.52 5.66
CA ALA A 139 6.64 -8.02 4.94
C ALA A 139 7.45 -6.89 4.30
N ALA A 140 6.79 -5.85 3.77
CA ALA A 140 7.47 -4.71 3.17
C ALA A 140 8.31 -3.96 4.22
N TYR A 141 7.75 -3.67 5.38
CA TYR A 141 8.49 -2.98 6.44
C TYR A 141 9.64 -3.83 7.00
N PHE A 142 9.45 -5.15 7.14
CA PHE A 142 10.54 -6.03 7.52
C PHE A 142 11.69 -5.98 6.51
N GLY A 143 11.38 -6.00 5.22
CA GLY A 143 12.37 -5.82 4.15
C GLY A 143 13.11 -4.49 4.25
N LEU A 144 12.41 -3.40 4.61
CA LEU A 144 13.04 -2.10 4.87
C LEU A 144 14.03 -2.17 6.04
N GLN A 145 13.66 -2.82 7.14
CA GLN A 145 14.55 -2.98 8.31
C GLN A 145 15.83 -3.72 7.94
N ILE A 146 15.74 -4.78 7.12
CA ILE A 146 16.92 -5.50 6.62
C ILE A 146 17.80 -4.59 5.78
N LEU A 147 17.23 -3.87 4.81
CA LEU A 147 17.98 -2.97 3.93
C LEU A 147 18.68 -1.85 4.71
N GLN A 148 18.01 -1.27 5.70
CA GLN A 148 18.59 -0.24 6.56
C GLN A 148 19.73 -0.80 7.43
N ARG A 149 19.55 -1.97 8.04
CA ARG A 149 20.60 -2.65 8.81
C ARG A 149 21.84 -2.88 7.96
N GLU A 150 21.69 -3.47 6.78
CA GLU A 150 22.82 -3.77 5.90
C GLU A 150 23.51 -2.51 5.39
N LYS A 151 22.76 -1.43 5.15
CA LYS A 151 23.33 -0.13 4.83
C LYS A 151 24.21 0.41 5.96
N GLU A 152 23.78 0.33 7.21
CA GLU A 152 24.59 0.81 8.35
C GLU A 152 25.85 -0.08 8.53
N ILE A 153 25.74 -1.41 8.44
CA ILE A 153 26.89 -2.32 8.47
C ILE A 153 27.91 -1.96 7.37
N PHE A 154 27.44 -1.71 6.15
CA PHE A 154 28.31 -1.35 5.03
C PHE A 154 28.99 0.01 5.23
N LYS A 155 28.32 1.00 5.82
CA LYS A 155 28.92 2.30 6.14
C LYS A 155 30.05 2.16 7.16
N ASP A 156 29.86 1.33 8.20
CA ASP A 156 30.85 1.12 9.24
C ASP A 156 32.03 0.29 8.74
N ASN A 157 31.80 -0.63 7.82
CA ASN A 157 32.85 -1.47 7.22
C ASN A 157 32.59 -1.74 5.72
N PRO A 158 33.01 -0.85 4.81
CA PRO A 158 32.80 -0.99 3.36
C PRO A 158 33.43 -2.23 2.70
N LYS A 159 34.23 -3.01 3.44
CA LYS A 159 34.81 -4.27 2.96
C LYS A 159 33.88 -5.47 3.15
N VAL A 160 32.87 -5.33 4.00
CA VAL A 160 31.87 -6.37 4.22
C VAL A 160 30.77 -6.18 3.19
N GLN A 161 30.50 -7.23 2.41
CA GLN A 161 29.35 -7.22 1.48
C GLN A 161 28.05 -7.37 2.28
N PRO A 162 26.97 -6.64 1.92
CA PRO A 162 25.66 -6.82 2.52
C PRO A 162 25.19 -8.28 2.38
N ASP A 163 24.65 -8.85 3.46
CA ASP A 163 24.04 -10.18 3.44
C ASP A 163 22.52 -10.06 3.36
N LEU A 164 22.00 -10.31 2.18
CA LEU A 164 20.57 -10.29 1.87
C LEU A 164 19.99 -11.69 1.65
N SER A 165 20.80 -12.73 1.89
CA SER A 165 20.43 -14.13 1.66
C SER A 165 19.25 -14.53 2.55
N GLY A 166 18.24 -15.19 1.96
CA GLY A 166 17.07 -15.68 2.68
C GLY A 166 15.96 -14.64 2.91
N TYR A 167 16.19 -13.35 2.63
CA TYR A 167 15.20 -12.30 2.81
C TYR A 167 14.44 -11.95 1.52
N ASP A 168 14.55 -12.77 0.46
CA ASP A 168 14.04 -12.46 -0.88
C ASP A 168 12.58 -12.00 -0.88
N TYR A 169 11.71 -12.68 -0.12
CA TYR A 169 10.30 -12.34 -0.04
C TYR A 169 10.08 -10.92 0.53
N ALA A 170 10.66 -10.62 1.69
CA ALA A 170 10.51 -9.32 2.35
C ALA A 170 11.14 -8.19 1.50
N LEU A 171 12.31 -8.45 0.89
CA LEU A 171 12.98 -7.51 0.00
C LEU A 171 12.14 -7.23 -1.26
N GLN A 172 11.52 -8.27 -1.84
CA GLN A 172 10.63 -8.10 -2.97
C GLN A 172 9.42 -7.26 -2.60
N ARG A 173 8.78 -7.53 -1.45
CA ARG A 173 7.64 -6.75 -0.96
C ARG A 173 8.00 -5.27 -0.79
N GLN A 174 9.21 -4.96 -0.29
CA GLN A 174 9.67 -3.59 -0.10
C GLN A 174 10.09 -2.90 -1.40
N LEU A 175 10.91 -3.56 -2.23
CA LEU A 175 11.54 -2.92 -3.39
C LEU A 175 10.68 -2.98 -4.65
N LYS A 176 9.82 -3.99 -4.76
CA LYS A 176 9.00 -4.24 -5.94
C LYS A 176 7.61 -4.76 -5.54
N PRO A 177 6.82 -3.96 -4.79
CA PRO A 177 5.47 -4.36 -4.39
C PRO A 177 4.58 -4.59 -5.62
N GLU A 178 3.51 -5.35 -5.41
CA GLU A 178 2.50 -5.61 -6.44
C GLU A 178 1.20 -4.87 -6.11
N ALA A 179 0.58 -4.29 -7.15
CA ALA A 179 -0.73 -3.67 -6.97
C ALA A 179 -1.84 -4.73 -6.85
N PRO A 180 -2.85 -4.51 -6.00
CA PRO A 180 -3.87 -5.50 -5.65
C PRO A 180 -4.97 -5.68 -6.71
N LEU A 181 -4.65 -5.49 -8.01
CA LEU A 181 -5.61 -5.51 -9.12
C LEU A 181 -6.32 -6.87 -9.30
N LYS A 182 -5.64 -7.99 -8.95
CA LYS A 182 -6.24 -9.33 -9.03
C LYS A 182 -7.49 -9.46 -8.15
N TYR A 183 -7.49 -8.80 -7.00
CA TYR A 183 -8.58 -8.92 -6.02
C TYR A 183 -9.86 -8.23 -6.46
N GLN A 184 -9.76 -7.14 -7.21
CA GLN A 184 -10.94 -6.50 -7.82
C GLN A 184 -11.67 -7.45 -8.75
N LYS A 185 -10.92 -8.22 -9.57
CA LYS A 185 -11.52 -9.22 -10.45
C LYS A 185 -12.24 -10.28 -9.64
N ILE A 186 -11.59 -10.84 -8.60
CA ILE A 186 -12.19 -11.86 -7.73
C ILE A 186 -13.47 -11.34 -7.07
N LEU A 187 -13.44 -10.15 -6.46
CA LEU A 187 -14.61 -9.52 -5.84
C LEU A 187 -15.76 -9.32 -6.85
N ASN A 188 -15.43 -8.89 -8.07
CA ASN A 188 -16.42 -8.73 -9.14
C ASN A 188 -17.04 -10.05 -9.59
N ASP A 189 -16.23 -11.11 -9.72
CA ASP A 189 -16.67 -12.44 -10.12
C ASP A 189 -17.58 -13.07 -9.05
N LEU A 190 -17.29 -12.80 -7.76
CA LEU A 190 -18.12 -13.21 -6.62
C LEU A 190 -19.36 -12.32 -6.42
N GLY A 191 -19.51 -11.24 -7.20
CA GLY A 191 -20.62 -10.29 -7.05
C GLY A 191 -20.58 -9.53 -5.74
N ILE A 192 -19.39 -9.31 -5.16
CA ILE A 192 -19.18 -8.57 -3.91
C ILE A 192 -18.78 -7.13 -4.25
N ILE A 193 -19.46 -6.17 -3.66
CA ILE A 193 -19.08 -4.77 -3.69
C ILE A 193 -18.80 -4.38 -2.24
N PRO A 194 -17.54 -4.05 -1.90
CA PRO A 194 -17.18 -3.61 -0.56
C PRO A 194 -17.97 -2.36 -0.15
N THR A 195 -18.37 -2.29 1.11
CA THR A 195 -19.06 -1.13 1.67
C THR A 195 -18.13 0.05 1.89
N SER A 196 -16.84 -0.23 2.21
CA SER A 196 -15.74 0.73 2.19
C SER A 196 -14.45 0.04 1.76
N MET A 197 -13.46 0.78 1.26
CA MET A 197 -12.16 0.21 0.88
C MET A 197 -11.07 1.29 0.88
N ILE A 198 -9.85 0.85 1.20
CA ILE A 198 -8.60 1.63 1.18
C ILE A 198 -7.44 0.66 0.92
N ASP A 199 -6.34 1.12 0.32
CA ASP A 199 -5.10 0.35 0.27
C ASP A 199 -4.27 0.56 1.55
N ILE A 200 -3.45 -0.41 1.92
CA ILE A 200 -2.62 -0.37 3.13
C ILE A 200 -1.25 0.21 2.76
N SER A 201 -1.09 1.51 2.96
CA SER A 201 0.13 2.26 2.69
C SER A 201 0.91 2.67 3.94
N ASP A 202 0.22 2.95 5.04
CA ASP A 202 0.82 3.43 6.30
C ASP A 202 0.71 2.41 7.46
N GLY A 203 0.11 1.25 7.17
CA GLY A 203 -0.11 0.14 8.09
C GLY A 203 -1.58 -0.05 8.50
N LEU A 204 -1.95 -1.29 8.79
CA LEU A 204 -3.34 -1.70 9.04
C LEU A 204 -4.07 -0.82 10.06
N SER A 205 -3.38 -0.36 11.11
CA SER A 205 -3.98 0.49 12.13
C SER A 205 -4.41 1.85 11.57
N SER A 206 -3.56 2.46 10.74
CA SER A 206 -3.83 3.76 10.11
C SER A 206 -5.05 3.68 9.20
N GLU A 207 -5.09 2.70 8.33
CA GLU A 207 -6.16 2.53 7.34
C GLU A 207 -7.47 2.12 8.00
N ALA A 208 -7.46 1.30 9.05
CA ALA A 208 -8.65 0.98 9.83
C ALA A 208 -9.24 2.25 10.51
N LEU A 209 -8.37 3.12 11.07
CA LEU A 209 -8.78 4.41 11.63
C LEU A 209 -9.29 5.37 10.54
N HIS A 210 -8.74 5.32 9.34
CA HIS A 210 -9.25 6.10 8.20
C HIS A 210 -10.65 5.67 7.78
N ILE A 211 -10.92 4.36 7.71
CA ILE A 211 -12.28 3.83 7.44
C ILE A 211 -13.24 4.24 8.55
N SER A 212 -12.86 4.05 9.82
CA SER A 212 -13.63 4.43 11.00
C SER A 212 -14.05 5.91 10.94
N LYS A 213 -13.06 6.79 10.77
CA LYS A 213 -13.30 8.25 10.68
C LYS A 213 -14.15 8.63 9.49
N ALA A 214 -13.88 8.08 8.30
CA ALA A 214 -14.61 8.42 7.07
C ALA A 214 -16.06 7.92 7.10
N SER A 215 -16.33 6.81 7.78
CA SER A 215 -17.65 6.17 7.88
C SER A 215 -18.42 6.56 9.14
N ASN A 216 -17.78 7.26 10.09
CA ASN A 216 -18.32 7.61 11.40
C ASN A 216 -18.79 6.38 12.19
N VAL A 217 -17.91 5.39 12.32
CA VAL A 217 -18.12 4.10 13.00
C VAL A 217 -16.92 3.76 13.90
N GLY A 218 -17.06 2.78 14.78
CA GLY A 218 -15.93 2.14 15.45
C GLY A 218 -15.39 0.96 14.65
N VAL A 219 -14.18 0.49 14.99
CA VAL A 219 -13.57 -0.71 14.42
C VAL A 219 -12.91 -1.53 15.52
N CYS A 220 -12.99 -2.87 15.37
CA CYS A 220 -12.33 -3.81 16.26
C CYS A 220 -11.45 -4.75 15.41
N LEU A 221 -10.14 -4.76 15.66
CA LEU A 221 -9.18 -5.67 15.03
C LEU A 221 -8.77 -6.76 16.03
N HIS A 222 -8.48 -7.96 15.53
CA HIS A 222 -8.02 -9.11 16.33
C HIS A 222 -6.60 -9.51 15.93
N GLU A 223 -5.67 -9.52 16.88
CA GLU A 223 -4.27 -9.88 16.65
C GLU A 223 -4.11 -11.25 15.98
N GLU A 224 -4.79 -12.26 16.51
CA GLU A 224 -4.75 -13.65 16.02
C GLU A 224 -5.17 -13.84 14.56
N LYS A 225 -5.86 -12.81 14.00
CA LYS A 225 -6.41 -12.85 12.64
C LYS A 225 -5.61 -12.03 11.65
N ILE A 226 -4.57 -11.32 12.09
CA ILE A 226 -3.74 -10.54 11.19
C ILE A 226 -2.84 -11.47 10.37
N PRO A 227 -2.98 -11.51 9.03
CA PRO A 227 -2.16 -12.39 8.21
C PRO A 227 -0.74 -11.82 8.10
N VAL A 228 0.23 -12.58 8.56
CA VAL A 228 1.66 -12.31 8.37
C VAL A 228 2.27 -13.56 7.75
N ASP A 229 3.10 -13.37 6.71
CA ASP A 229 3.79 -14.49 6.08
C ASP A 229 4.67 -15.23 7.08
N HIS A 230 4.64 -16.54 7.04
CA HIS A 230 5.30 -17.37 8.02
C HIS A 230 6.84 -17.29 7.93
N THR A 231 7.42 -16.97 6.77
CA THR A 231 8.84 -16.66 6.65
C THR A 231 9.19 -15.37 7.41
N VAL A 232 8.35 -14.35 7.28
CA VAL A 232 8.50 -13.09 8.02
C VAL A 232 8.35 -13.30 9.52
N MET A 233 7.38 -14.13 9.96
CA MET A 233 7.19 -14.49 11.37
C MET A 233 8.45 -15.13 11.96
N ASN A 234 9.03 -16.12 11.27
CA ASN A 234 10.23 -16.83 11.75
C ASN A 234 11.44 -15.89 11.81
N MET A 235 11.69 -15.14 10.74
CA MET A 235 12.82 -14.21 10.66
C MET A 235 12.71 -13.08 11.69
N ALA A 236 11.53 -12.50 11.87
CA ALA A 236 11.33 -11.46 12.88
C ALA A 236 11.63 -11.98 14.29
N SER A 237 11.28 -13.24 14.58
CA SER A 237 11.58 -13.88 15.86
C SER A 237 13.09 -14.03 16.10
N GLU A 238 13.90 -14.33 15.08
CA GLU A 238 15.35 -14.40 15.16
C GLU A 238 15.98 -13.05 15.57
N PHE A 239 15.33 -11.94 15.20
CA PHE A 239 15.77 -10.58 15.53
C PHE A 239 15.12 -10.02 16.80
N ASN A 240 14.30 -10.79 17.54
CA ASN A 240 13.47 -10.31 18.64
C ASN A 240 12.55 -9.15 18.24
N LEU A 241 12.06 -9.16 17.02
CA LEU A 241 11.14 -8.15 16.48
C LEU A 241 9.70 -8.68 16.50
N ASN A 242 8.75 -7.77 16.67
CA ASN A 242 7.32 -8.12 16.65
C ASN A 242 6.73 -7.95 15.24
N PRO A 243 6.45 -9.05 14.49
CA PRO A 243 5.93 -8.98 13.15
C PRO A 243 4.51 -8.39 13.08
N ILE A 244 3.72 -8.53 14.14
CA ILE A 244 2.38 -7.91 14.24
C ILE A 244 2.49 -6.38 14.27
N ALA A 245 3.50 -5.84 14.98
CA ALA A 245 3.77 -4.40 14.96
C ALA A 245 4.11 -3.89 13.54
N PHE A 246 4.78 -4.72 12.73
CA PHE A 246 5.05 -4.38 11.33
C PHE A 246 3.77 -4.32 10.49
N ALA A 247 2.89 -5.29 10.64
CA ALA A 247 1.61 -5.30 9.96
C ALA A 247 0.71 -4.12 10.37
N LEU A 248 0.71 -3.77 11.67
CA LEU A 248 -0.12 -2.69 12.20
C LEU A 248 0.39 -1.29 11.82
N SER A 249 1.72 -1.09 11.74
CA SER A 249 2.31 0.26 11.68
C SER A 249 3.45 0.42 10.67
N GLY A 250 3.83 -0.64 9.96
CA GLY A 250 4.98 -0.60 9.05
C GLY A 250 4.70 0.05 7.70
N GLY A 251 3.53 -0.21 7.14
CA GLY A 251 3.11 0.29 5.84
C GLY A 251 3.82 -0.32 4.63
N GLU A 252 3.54 0.27 3.47
CA GLU A 252 4.06 -0.10 2.14
C GLU A 252 3.68 -1.53 1.66
N ASP A 253 2.67 -2.15 2.27
CA ASP A 253 2.20 -3.48 1.86
C ASP A 253 1.38 -3.42 0.57
N TYR A 254 0.66 -2.32 0.31
CA TYR A 254 -0.19 -2.10 -0.86
C TYR A 254 -1.22 -3.20 -1.09
N GLU A 255 -1.64 -3.85 -0.01
CA GLU A 255 -2.79 -4.73 0.04
C GLU A 255 -4.07 -3.90 0.25
N LEU A 256 -5.26 -4.52 0.13
CA LEU A 256 -6.52 -3.84 0.37
C LEU A 256 -7.04 -4.14 1.78
N LEU A 257 -7.49 -3.10 2.48
CA LEU A 257 -8.40 -3.22 3.61
C LEU A 257 -9.78 -2.78 3.16
N PHE A 258 -10.79 -3.62 3.36
CA PHE A 258 -12.15 -3.30 2.97
C PHE A 258 -13.18 -3.88 3.94
N SER A 259 -14.39 -3.30 3.92
CA SER A 259 -15.52 -3.83 4.69
C SER A 259 -16.55 -4.46 3.78
N ILE A 260 -17.17 -5.55 4.26
CA ILE A 260 -18.26 -6.24 3.57
C ILE A 260 -19.40 -6.54 4.54
N ASN A 261 -20.61 -6.65 3.98
CA ASN A 261 -21.76 -7.14 4.75
C ASN A 261 -21.55 -8.63 5.11
N GLN A 262 -21.97 -9.04 6.31
CA GLN A 262 -21.86 -10.43 6.79
C GLN A 262 -22.47 -11.47 5.83
N LYS A 263 -23.52 -11.13 5.07
CA LYS A 263 -24.13 -12.03 4.07
C LYS A 263 -23.14 -12.47 2.96
N ASP A 264 -22.10 -11.68 2.71
CA ASP A 264 -21.12 -11.96 1.67
C ASP A 264 -19.93 -12.82 2.18
N TYR A 265 -19.89 -13.10 3.50
CA TYR A 265 -18.84 -13.91 4.13
C TYR A 265 -18.64 -15.28 3.47
N GLU A 266 -19.75 -16.00 3.25
CA GLU A 266 -19.74 -17.36 2.69
C GLU A 266 -19.13 -17.44 1.30
N LYS A 267 -19.13 -16.32 0.56
CA LYS A 267 -18.52 -16.22 -0.77
C LYS A 267 -17.00 -16.05 -0.69
N LEU A 268 -16.50 -15.31 0.31
CA LEU A 268 -15.07 -15.00 0.46
C LEU A 268 -14.28 -16.06 1.22
N LYS A 269 -14.89 -16.73 2.21
CA LYS A 269 -14.17 -17.60 3.17
C LYS A 269 -13.42 -18.77 2.54
N LYS A 270 -13.66 -19.09 1.27
CA LYS A 270 -13.00 -20.19 0.56
C LYS A 270 -11.73 -19.76 -0.17
N ASP A 271 -11.51 -18.46 -0.32
CA ASP A 271 -10.35 -17.92 -1.00
C ASP A 271 -9.30 -17.51 0.04
N PRO A 272 -8.13 -18.17 0.07
CA PRO A 272 -7.09 -17.94 1.09
C PRO A 272 -6.46 -16.55 1.00
N ASP A 273 -6.64 -15.85 -0.12
CA ASP A 273 -6.11 -14.50 -0.30
C ASP A 273 -6.90 -13.43 0.49
N PHE A 274 -8.03 -13.79 1.13
CA PHE A 274 -8.86 -12.88 1.93
C PHE A 274 -8.94 -13.33 3.37
N THR A 275 -8.48 -12.47 4.27
CA THR A 275 -8.51 -12.73 5.71
C THR A 275 -9.41 -11.74 6.43
N ILE A 276 -10.36 -12.23 7.23
CA ILE A 276 -11.16 -11.38 8.11
C ILE A 276 -10.31 -11.05 9.33
N VAL A 277 -9.97 -9.78 9.49
CA VAL A 277 -9.11 -9.30 10.59
C VAL A 277 -9.88 -8.65 11.73
N GLY A 278 -11.19 -8.42 11.54
CA GLY A 278 -12.02 -7.77 12.54
C GLY A 278 -13.40 -7.42 12.01
N TYR A 279 -14.03 -6.46 12.64
CA TYR A 279 -15.37 -6.00 12.29
C TYR A 279 -15.59 -4.53 12.65
N VAL A 280 -16.63 -3.96 12.07
CA VAL A 280 -17.07 -2.59 12.29
C VAL A 280 -18.06 -2.57 13.46
N THR A 281 -17.85 -1.63 14.38
CA THR A 281 -18.71 -1.43 15.57
C THR A 281 -19.48 -0.12 15.49
N ASP A 282 -20.35 0.12 16.46
CA ASP A 282 -20.92 1.45 16.65
C ASP A 282 -19.84 2.44 17.06
N ILE A 283 -19.99 3.71 16.69
CA ILE A 283 -19.03 4.77 17.01
C ILE A 283 -18.82 4.93 18.52
N SER A 284 -19.82 4.64 19.34
CA SER A 284 -19.78 4.72 20.80
C SER A 284 -18.81 3.69 21.44
N GLU A 285 -18.53 2.57 20.73
CA GLU A 285 -17.58 1.55 21.19
C GLU A 285 -16.12 1.96 20.92
N GLY A 286 -15.93 2.95 20.04
CA GLY A 286 -14.59 3.43 19.67
C GLY A 286 -13.81 2.44 18.80
N ASN A 287 -12.49 2.62 18.77
CA ASN A 287 -11.58 1.81 17.96
C ASN A 287 -10.69 0.97 18.87
N SER A 288 -10.74 -0.35 18.73
CA SER A 288 -10.08 -1.30 19.62
C SER A 288 -9.24 -2.33 18.86
N PHE A 289 -8.28 -2.89 19.57
CA PHE A 289 -7.42 -3.98 19.15
C PHE A 289 -7.46 -5.06 20.26
N ILE A 290 -7.84 -6.26 19.90
CA ILE A 290 -7.89 -7.40 20.82
C ILE A 290 -6.60 -8.20 20.66
N ALA A 291 -5.80 -8.24 21.71
CA ALA A 291 -4.55 -8.98 21.75
C ALA A 291 -4.80 -10.49 21.93
N ASN A 292 -3.78 -11.31 21.68
CA ASN A 292 -3.85 -12.78 21.81
C ASN A 292 -4.19 -13.27 23.23
N ASP A 293 -3.91 -12.48 24.25
CA ASP A 293 -4.30 -12.77 25.65
C ASP A 293 -5.75 -12.38 25.98
N GLY A 294 -6.50 -11.86 25.00
CA GLY A 294 -7.87 -11.38 25.13
C GLY A 294 -7.99 -9.96 25.69
N SER A 295 -6.89 -9.28 25.98
CA SER A 295 -6.94 -7.89 26.44
C SER A 295 -7.34 -6.95 25.30
N SER A 296 -8.14 -5.94 25.64
CA SER A 296 -8.58 -4.91 24.69
C SER A 296 -7.76 -3.65 24.87
N HIS A 297 -7.17 -3.19 23.80
CA HIS A 297 -6.38 -1.97 23.73
C HIS A 297 -7.02 -0.98 22.77
N LYS A 298 -6.82 0.31 23.03
CA LYS A 298 -7.20 1.34 22.06
C LYS A 298 -6.35 1.18 20.79
N LEU A 299 -6.99 1.12 19.63
CA LEU A 299 -6.29 1.11 18.36
C LEU A 299 -5.63 2.47 18.12
N ILE A 300 -4.32 2.48 17.89
CA ILE A 300 -3.49 3.67 17.69
C ILE A 300 -2.68 3.48 16.41
N ALA A 301 -2.69 4.46 15.53
CA ALA A 301 -1.77 4.51 14.39
C ALA A 301 -0.40 5.03 14.86
N GLN A 302 0.63 4.23 14.64
CA GLN A 302 2.04 4.60 14.85
C GLN A 302 2.81 4.68 13.51
N GLY A 303 2.07 4.59 12.39
CA GLY A 303 2.63 4.64 11.05
C GLY A 303 3.20 6.01 10.68
N TRP A 304 3.59 6.15 9.42
CA TRP A 304 4.17 7.36 8.86
C TRP A 304 3.28 8.59 9.08
N ASP A 305 3.84 9.67 9.62
CA ASP A 305 3.19 10.97 9.78
C ASP A 305 4.04 12.05 9.10
N SER A 306 3.60 12.49 7.92
CA SER A 306 4.29 13.51 7.12
C SER A 306 4.44 14.87 7.82
N THR A 307 3.78 15.07 8.97
CA THR A 307 3.88 16.31 9.76
C THR A 307 4.96 16.26 10.84
N LYS A 308 5.59 15.09 11.03
CA LYS A 308 6.61 14.86 12.05
C LYS A 308 8.02 14.64 11.47
N VAL A 309 8.25 15.05 10.23
CA VAL A 309 9.55 15.00 9.54
C VAL A 309 10.40 16.21 9.88
#